data_5c3dd8b6755dbdf311f66d9b3ef529de
#
_entry.id   5c3dd8b6755dbdf311f66d9b3ef529de
#
_cell.length_a   1.000
_cell.length_b   1.000
_cell.length_c   1.000
_cell.angle_alpha   90.00
_cell.angle_beta   90.00
_cell.angle_gamma   90.00
#
_symmetry.space_group_name_H-M   'P 1'
#
loop_
_entity.id
_entity.type
_entity.pdbx_description
1 polymer ?
#
loop_
_entity_poly.entity_id
_entity_poly.type
_entity_poly.pdbx_seq_one_letter_code
_entity_poly.pdbx_strand_id
1 'polypeptide(L)'
;MERKSLADLVASLTSGRLRYALAEMAALPRAAVVVEDRYSAIFKLDRVRPALVADGLAEVQVRWPNVPIIFCETRQLAEEWTYRFLAAARAWAETEDAALGRMMPAGEPGAGQAPVAPEPSTAEVRVWARAQGLPVPDRGKLRAEIWHAWRSATSAASEFR
;
A
#
# COMPACT_ATOMS: atom_id res chain seq x y z
N MET A 1 -12.43 -2.17 1.64
CA MET A 1 -13.81 -1.86 1.23
C MET A 1 -14.70 -3.08 1.40
N GLU A 2 -15.88 -2.92 1.95
CA GLU A 2 -16.87 -3.99 2.12
C GLU A 2 -18.17 -3.63 1.39
N ARG A 3 -18.78 -4.61 0.69
CA ARG A 3 -20.06 -4.46 0.01
C ARG A 3 -21.12 -5.28 0.74
N LYS A 4 -22.29 -4.71 0.97
CA LYS A 4 -23.42 -5.35 1.65
C LYS A 4 -24.73 -5.11 0.90
N SER A 5 -25.64 -6.10 0.95
CA SER A 5 -27.06 -5.85 0.72
C SER A 5 -27.66 -5.11 1.92
N LEU A 6 -28.83 -4.50 1.77
CA LEU A 6 -29.55 -3.91 2.91
C LEU A 6 -29.88 -4.96 3.97
N ALA A 7 -30.27 -6.15 3.56
CA ALA A 7 -30.56 -7.24 4.50
C ALA A 7 -29.33 -7.65 5.33
N ASP A 8 -28.16 -7.76 4.70
CA ASP A 8 -26.90 -8.08 5.41
C ASP A 8 -26.47 -6.95 6.33
N LEU A 9 -26.66 -5.68 5.92
CA LEU A 9 -26.38 -4.54 6.77
C LEU A 9 -27.23 -4.58 8.03
N VAL A 10 -28.54 -4.74 7.89
CA VAL A 10 -29.49 -4.82 9.01
C VAL A 10 -29.17 -6.00 9.92
N ALA A 11 -28.92 -7.18 9.37
CA ALA A 11 -28.54 -8.36 10.14
C ALA A 11 -27.22 -8.18 10.91
N SER A 12 -26.22 -7.56 10.31
CA SER A 12 -24.93 -7.29 10.96
C SER A 12 -25.02 -6.18 11.99
N LEU A 13 -25.86 -5.16 11.78
CA LEU A 13 -26.11 -4.10 12.73
C LEU A 13 -26.82 -4.64 13.98
N THR A 14 -27.93 -5.36 13.79
CA THR A 14 -28.75 -5.89 14.89
C THR A 14 -28.06 -6.97 15.72
N SER A 15 -27.18 -7.76 15.10
CA SER A 15 -26.34 -8.74 15.81
C SER A 15 -25.07 -8.15 16.44
N GLY A 16 -24.79 -6.86 16.25
CA GLY A 16 -23.56 -6.21 16.72
C GLY A 16 -22.31 -6.48 15.90
N ARG A 17 -22.36 -7.39 14.91
CA ARG A 17 -21.19 -7.74 14.07
C ARG A 17 -20.66 -6.56 13.25
N LEU A 18 -21.54 -5.62 12.86
CA LEU A 18 -21.13 -4.44 12.10
C LEU A 18 -20.10 -3.59 12.87
N ARG A 19 -20.25 -3.49 14.19
CA ARG A 19 -19.31 -2.72 15.05
C ARG A 19 -17.88 -3.29 15.00
N TYR A 20 -17.74 -4.60 15.02
CA TYR A 20 -16.42 -5.26 14.91
C TYR A 20 -15.82 -5.05 13.52
N ALA A 21 -16.59 -5.24 12.46
CA ALA A 21 -16.14 -5.01 11.10
C ALA A 21 -15.69 -3.55 10.88
N LEU A 22 -16.46 -2.57 11.38
CA LEU A 22 -16.09 -1.15 11.29
C LEU A 22 -14.84 -0.82 12.12
N ALA A 23 -14.66 -1.43 13.29
CA ALA A 23 -13.45 -1.26 14.09
C ALA A 23 -12.19 -1.77 13.38
N GLU A 24 -12.27 -2.95 12.75
CA GLU A 24 -11.18 -3.49 11.93
C GLU A 24 -10.91 -2.61 10.71
N MET A 25 -11.95 -2.16 10.01
CA MET A 25 -11.81 -1.30 8.86
C MET A 25 -11.26 0.09 9.22
N ALA A 26 -11.56 0.60 10.41
CA ALA A 26 -11.08 1.90 10.88
C ALA A 26 -9.55 1.92 11.11
N ALA A 27 -8.90 0.76 11.23
CA ALA A 27 -7.46 0.65 11.28
C ALA A 27 -6.79 0.80 9.90
N LEU A 28 -7.57 0.76 8.81
CA LEU A 28 -7.06 0.93 7.46
C LEU A 28 -6.96 2.42 7.11
N PRO A 29 -5.97 2.83 6.32
CA PRO A 29 -5.82 4.24 5.90
C PRO A 29 -7.05 4.79 5.16
N ARG A 30 -7.70 3.97 4.37
CA ARG A 30 -8.92 4.31 3.61
C ARG A 30 -9.85 3.10 3.57
N ALA A 31 -11.05 3.26 4.08
CA ALA A 31 -12.05 2.20 4.11
C ALA A 31 -13.46 2.77 3.92
N ALA A 32 -14.38 1.97 3.39
CA ALA A 32 -15.79 2.31 3.26
C ALA A 32 -16.65 1.04 3.19
N VAL A 33 -17.91 1.18 3.58
CA VAL A 33 -18.96 0.17 3.36
C VAL A 33 -19.90 0.70 2.27
N VAL A 34 -20.17 -0.11 1.26
CA VAL A 34 -21.13 0.21 0.19
C VAL A 34 -22.36 -0.67 0.35
N VAL A 35 -23.52 -0.05 0.42
CA VAL A 35 -24.81 -0.75 0.55
C VAL A 35 -25.56 -0.65 -0.78
N GLU A 36 -25.93 -1.80 -1.32
CA GLU A 36 -26.68 -1.89 -2.60
C GLU A 36 -28.17 -1.72 -2.34
N ASP A 37 -28.58 -0.52 -1.95
CA ASP A 37 -29.99 -0.12 -1.81
C ASP A 37 -30.08 1.40 -1.56
N ARG A 38 -31.30 1.91 -1.47
CA ARG A 38 -31.59 3.27 -1.06
C ARG A 38 -31.65 3.38 0.46
N TYR A 39 -31.15 4.47 1.02
CA TYR A 39 -31.33 4.73 2.45
C TYR A 39 -32.82 4.72 2.86
N SER A 40 -33.70 5.22 2.01
CA SER A 40 -35.16 5.21 2.25
C SER A 40 -35.77 3.82 2.35
N ALA A 41 -35.10 2.76 1.86
CA ALA A 41 -35.56 1.39 1.98
C ALA A 41 -35.54 0.88 3.43
N ILE A 42 -34.74 1.48 4.29
CA ILE A 42 -34.72 1.21 5.74
C ILE A 42 -36.12 1.41 6.34
N PHE A 43 -36.82 2.45 5.91
CA PHE A 43 -38.16 2.79 6.45
C PHE A 43 -39.30 1.90 5.90
N LYS A 44 -38.98 0.96 5.03
CA LYS A 44 -39.88 -0.06 4.48
C LYS A 44 -39.64 -1.45 5.04
N LEU A 45 -38.77 -1.56 6.07
CA LEU A 45 -38.49 -2.84 6.71
C LEU A 45 -39.66 -3.29 7.57
N ASP A 46 -40.10 -4.53 7.37
CA ASP A 46 -41.25 -5.13 8.10
C ASP A 46 -40.83 -5.92 9.33
N ARG A 47 -39.63 -6.52 9.32
CA ARG A 47 -39.17 -7.45 10.37
C ARG A 47 -38.36 -6.77 11.48
N VAL A 48 -37.83 -5.60 11.23
CA VAL A 48 -37.02 -4.81 12.17
C VAL A 48 -37.58 -3.40 12.20
N ARG A 49 -37.67 -2.82 13.39
CA ARG A 49 -38.15 -1.44 13.54
C ARG A 49 -37.23 -0.48 12.78
N PRO A 50 -37.73 0.29 11.79
CA PRO A 50 -36.91 1.22 10.99
C PRO A 50 -36.08 2.20 11.82
N ALA A 51 -36.68 2.76 12.88
CA ALA A 51 -36.00 3.70 13.77
C ALA A 51 -34.75 3.08 14.42
N LEU A 52 -34.82 1.81 14.85
CA LEU A 52 -33.67 1.11 15.45
C LEU A 52 -32.50 1.00 14.47
N VAL A 53 -32.80 0.75 13.19
CA VAL A 53 -31.77 0.67 12.14
C VAL A 53 -31.19 2.04 11.84
N ALA A 54 -32.03 3.06 11.71
CA ALA A 54 -31.61 4.42 11.43
C ALA A 54 -30.72 4.99 12.57
N ASP A 55 -31.16 4.81 13.83
CA ASP A 55 -30.40 5.24 15.01
C ASP A 55 -29.07 4.49 15.13
N GLY A 56 -29.09 3.17 14.93
CA GLY A 56 -27.88 2.37 14.96
C GLY A 56 -26.87 2.72 13.86
N LEU A 57 -27.34 3.07 12.66
CA LEU A 57 -26.47 3.57 11.59
C LEU A 57 -25.87 4.93 11.93
N ALA A 58 -26.67 5.84 12.49
CA ALA A 58 -26.17 7.14 12.95
C ALA A 58 -25.09 6.96 14.03
N GLU A 59 -25.34 6.10 15.03
CA GLU A 59 -24.37 5.79 16.10
C GLU A 59 -23.04 5.28 15.53
N VAL A 60 -23.07 4.28 14.65
CA VAL A 60 -21.83 3.71 14.10
C VAL A 60 -21.10 4.70 13.21
N GLN A 61 -21.79 5.57 12.50
CA GLN A 61 -21.19 6.60 11.66
C GLN A 61 -20.50 7.71 12.49
N VAL A 62 -21.08 8.08 13.63
CA VAL A 62 -20.45 9.01 14.58
C VAL A 62 -19.22 8.36 15.22
N ARG A 63 -19.28 7.07 15.54
CA ARG A 63 -18.20 6.36 16.20
C ARG A 63 -17.00 6.07 15.27
N TRP A 64 -17.26 5.80 13.98
CA TRP A 64 -16.24 5.51 12.97
C TRP A 64 -16.39 6.43 11.74
N PRO A 65 -16.15 7.74 11.90
CA PRO A 65 -16.34 8.71 10.81
C PRO A 65 -15.40 8.49 9.62
N ASN A 66 -14.27 7.82 9.83
CA ASN A 66 -13.29 7.46 8.80
C ASN A 66 -13.70 6.24 7.96
N VAL A 67 -14.80 5.56 8.31
CA VAL A 67 -15.37 4.43 7.54
C VAL A 67 -16.79 4.77 7.11
N PRO A 68 -16.98 5.56 6.04
CA PRO A 68 -18.31 5.95 5.59
C PRO A 68 -19.13 4.76 5.12
N ILE A 69 -20.44 4.80 5.41
CA ILE A 69 -21.43 3.85 4.91
C ILE A 69 -22.22 4.55 3.81
N ILE A 70 -22.04 4.13 2.57
CA ILE A 70 -22.60 4.76 1.39
C ILE A 70 -23.70 3.88 0.81
N PHE A 71 -24.88 4.47 0.58
CA PHE A 71 -26.01 3.81 -0.08
C PHE A 71 -25.98 4.10 -1.58
N CYS A 72 -25.94 3.06 -2.37
CA CYS A 72 -26.02 3.12 -3.84
C CYS A 72 -27.26 2.35 -4.28
N GLU A 73 -28.15 3.02 -4.99
CA GLU A 73 -29.49 2.51 -5.36
C GLU A 73 -29.46 1.21 -6.15
N THR A 74 -28.40 0.98 -6.90
CA THR A 74 -28.24 -0.21 -7.74
C THR A 74 -26.84 -0.76 -7.62
N ARG A 75 -26.69 -2.04 -7.97
CA ARG A 75 -25.38 -2.70 -8.04
C ARG A 75 -24.40 -1.95 -8.96
N GLN A 76 -24.88 -1.47 -10.11
CA GLN A 76 -24.05 -0.74 -11.05
C GLN A 76 -23.51 0.57 -10.44
N LEU A 77 -24.33 1.30 -9.70
CA LEU A 77 -23.88 2.50 -8.98
C LEU A 77 -22.93 2.17 -7.86
N ALA A 78 -23.11 1.03 -7.17
CA ALA A 78 -22.18 0.57 -6.13
C ALA A 78 -20.82 0.21 -6.74
N GLU A 79 -20.79 -0.44 -7.90
CA GLU A 79 -19.56 -0.76 -8.63
C GLU A 79 -18.85 0.52 -9.11
N GLU A 80 -19.58 1.48 -9.69
CA GLU A 80 -19.05 2.76 -10.13
C GLU A 80 -18.47 3.59 -8.99
N TRP A 81 -19.20 3.71 -7.90
CA TRP A 81 -18.70 4.41 -6.71
C TRP A 81 -17.45 3.74 -6.12
N THR A 82 -17.46 2.39 -6.04
CA THR A 82 -16.32 1.60 -5.56
C THR A 82 -15.07 1.86 -6.40
N TYR A 83 -15.21 1.82 -7.72
CA TYR A 83 -14.11 2.09 -8.63
C TYR A 83 -13.50 3.49 -8.41
N ARG A 84 -14.35 4.52 -8.33
CA ARG A 84 -13.90 5.90 -8.11
C ARG A 84 -13.25 6.09 -6.75
N PHE A 85 -13.82 5.50 -5.71
CA PHE A 85 -13.26 5.57 -4.37
C PHE A 85 -11.87 4.92 -4.31
N LEU A 86 -11.71 3.74 -4.88
CA LEU A 86 -10.41 3.04 -4.89
C LEU A 86 -9.38 3.76 -5.74
N ALA A 87 -9.77 4.32 -6.89
CA ALA A 87 -8.89 5.13 -7.73
C ALA A 87 -8.40 6.39 -6.99
N ALA A 88 -9.32 7.10 -6.31
CA ALA A 88 -8.97 8.26 -5.49
C ALA A 88 -8.07 7.88 -4.31
N ALA A 89 -8.38 6.79 -3.62
CA ALA A 89 -7.57 6.30 -2.50
C ALA A 89 -6.13 5.96 -2.92
N ARG A 90 -5.97 5.35 -4.10
CA ARG A 90 -4.65 5.07 -4.68
C ARG A 90 -3.88 6.36 -5.00
N ALA A 91 -4.52 7.31 -5.68
CA ALA A 91 -3.89 8.59 -6.04
C ALA A 91 -3.44 9.36 -4.78
N TRP A 92 -4.23 9.34 -3.72
CA TRP A 92 -3.87 9.95 -2.44
C TRP A 92 -2.71 9.23 -1.75
N ALA A 93 -2.67 7.89 -1.75
CA ALA A 93 -1.57 7.13 -1.17
C ALA A 93 -0.24 7.48 -1.86
N GLU A 94 -0.22 7.53 -3.20
CA GLU A 94 0.96 7.93 -3.98
C GLU A 94 1.42 9.37 -3.64
N THR A 95 0.49 10.28 -3.36
CA THR A 95 0.79 11.66 -2.96
C THR A 95 1.31 11.76 -1.53
N GLU A 96 0.72 11.00 -0.60
CA GLU A 96 1.14 10.94 0.80
C GLU A 96 2.55 10.35 0.92
N ASP A 97 2.85 9.27 0.20
CA ASP A 97 4.19 8.66 0.16
C ASP A 97 5.23 9.63 -0.39
N ALA A 98 4.91 10.35 -1.48
CA ALA A 98 5.78 11.39 -2.03
C ALA A 98 5.98 12.58 -1.07
N ALA A 99 4.97 12.94 -0.29
CA ALA A 99 5.07 13.99 0.71
C ALA A 99 5.92 13.56 1.90
N LEU A 100 5.72 12.34 2.40
CA LEU A 100 6.53 11.74 3.47
C LEU A 100 7.99 11.61 3.05
N GLY A 101 8.26 11.16 1.83
CA GLY A 101 9.63 11.10 1.29
C GLY A 101 10.34 12.47 1.22
N ARG A 102 9.57 13.56 1.05
CA ARG A 102 10.12 14.93 1.08
C ARG A 102 10.30 15.48 2.50
N MET A 103 9.49 15.04 3.45
CA MET A 103 9.52 15.48 4.84
C MET A 103 10.48 14.68 5.71
N MET A 104 10.81 13.45 5.30
CA MET A 104 11.92 12.74 5.93
C MET A 104 13.19 13.53 5.59
N PRO A 105 13.94 14.07 6.58
CA PRO A 105 15.26 14.61 6.29
C PRO A 105 15.99 13.49 5.54
N ALA A 106 16.60 13.82 4.41
CA ALA A 106 17.59 12.95 3.81
C ALA A 106 18.49 12.55 4.97
N GLY A 107 18.35 11.28 5.45
CA GLY A 107 19.05 10.86 6.65
C GLY A 107 20.46 11.35 6.49
N GLU A 108 20.95 12.08 7.49
CA GLU A 108 22.35 12.45 7.47
C GLU A 108 23.07 11.18 7.07
N PRO A 109 23.94 11.21 6.04
CA PRO A 109 24.68 10.02 5.67
C PRO A 109 25.35 9.56 6.95
N GLY A 110 24.80 8.49 7.55
CA GLY A 110 25.25 7.99 8.82
C GLY A 110 26.76 7.87 8.72
N ALA A 111 27.46 8.51 9.64
CA ALA A 111 28.90 8.46 9.69
C ALA A 111 29.30 6.97 9.70
N GLY A 112 29.62 6.43 8.52
CA GLY A 112 29.99 5.02 8.39
C GLY A 112 29.69 4.34 7.06
N GLN A 113 28.87 4.93 6.16
CA GLN A 113 28.81 4.43 4.79
C GLN A 113 29.38 5.50 3.85
N ALA A 114 30.66 5.32 3.51
CA ALA A 114 31.24 5.94 2.33
C ALA A 114 30.29 5.68 1.14
N PRO A 115 30.13 6.66 0.21
CA PRO A 115 29.30 6.47 -0.96
C PRO A 115 29.69 5.15 -1.61
N VAL A 116 28.76 4.18 -1.61
CA VAL A 116 28.96 2.93 -2.32
C VAL A 116 29.12 3.35 -3.79
N ALA A 117 30.35 3.32 -4.26
CA ALA A 117 30.64 3.55 -5.66
C ALA A 117 29.73 2.60 -6.46
N PRO A 118 29.12 3.07 -7.55
CA PRO A 118 28.22 2.22 -8.34
C PRO A 118 28.94 0.90 -8.63
N GLU A 119 28.29 -0.23 -8.35
CA GLU A 119 28.88 -1.53 -8.61
C GLU A 119 29.35 -1.57 -10.06
N PRO A 120 30.62 -1.95 -10.29
CA PRO A 120 31.17 -1.92 -11.64
C PRO A 120 30.41 -2.88 -12.54
N SER A 121 30.22 -2.49 -13.76
CA SER A 121 29.61 -3.35 -14.76
C SER A 121 30.52 -4.57 -15.04
N THR A 122 29.91 -5.69 -15.42
CA THR A 122 30.66 -6.88 -15.86
C THR A 122 31.68 -6.56 -16.97
N ALA A 123 31.41 -5.53 -17.77
CA ALA A 123 32.32 -5.09 -18.83
C ALA A 123 33.58 -4.42 -18.27
N GLU A 124 33.42 -3.55 -17.27
CA GLU A 124 34.55 -2.87 -16.60
C GLU A 124 35.44 -3.86 -15.86
N VAL A 125 34.86 -4.79 -15.11
CA VAL A 125 35.62 -5.84 -14.40
C VAL A 125 36.36 -6.73 -15.40
N ARG A 126 35.81 -6.99 -16.60
CA ARG A 126 36.46 -7.77 -17.65
C ARG A 126 37.66 -7.05 -18.28
N VAL A 127 37.52 -5.73 -18.52
CA VAL A 127 38.61 -4.88 -18.99
C VAL A 127 39.75 -4.87 -18.00
N TRP A 128 39.45 -4.64 -16.73
CA TRP A 128 40.43 -4.65 -15.66
C TRP A 128 41.15 -6.02 -15.53
N ALA A 129 40.39 -7.12 -15.53
CA ALA A 129 40.97 -8.45 -15.38
C ALA A 129 41.95 -8.80 -16.56
N ARG A 130 41.64 -8.38 -17.79
CA ARG A 130 42.54 -8.51 -18.92
C ARG A 130 43.84 -7.70 -18.75
N ALA A 131 43.71 -6.45 -18.23
CA ALA A 131 44.86 -5.60 -17.94
C ALA A 131 45.77 -6.21 -16.86
N GLN A 132 45.22 -7.05 -15.96
CA GLN A 132 45.96 -7.80 -14.94
C GLN A 132 46.44 -9.18 -15.43
N GLY A 133 46.25 -9.50 -16.72
CA GLY A 133 46.65 -10.80 -17.27
C GLY A 133 45.80 -12.00 -16.84
N LEU A 134 44.63 -11.76 -16.27
CA LEU A 134 43.75 -12.82 -15.80
C LEU A 134 42.94 -13.41 -16.99
N PRO A 135 42.81 -14.73 -17.12
CA PRO A 135 42.05 -15.35 -18.17
C PRO A 135 40.55 -15.13 -18.00
N VAL A 136 39.93 -14.31 -18.85
CA VAL A 136 38.51 -14.03 -18.85
C VAL A 136 37.87 -14.29 -20.21
N PRO A 137 36.66 -14.88 -20.24
CA PRO A 137 35.95 -15.13 -21.51
C PRO A 137 35.46 -13.81 -22.12
N ASP A 138 35.40 -13.76 -23.45
CA ASP A 138 34.95 -12.57 -24.19
C ASP A 138 33.49 -12.24 -23.96
N ARG A 139 32.66 -13.22 -23.69
CA ARG A 139 31.22 -13.12 -23.44
C ARG A 139 30.80 -14.05 -22.29
N GLY A 140 29.69 -13.71 -21.61
CA GLY A 140 29.10 -14.53 -20.55
C GLY A 140 29.46 -14.08 -19.14
N LYS A 141 29.12 -14.90 -18.15
CA LYS A 141 29.29 -14.61 -16.73
C LYS A 141 30.75 -14.73 -16.31
N LEU A 142 31.25 -13.75 -15.58
CA LEU A 142 32.59 -13.82 -14.96
C LEU A 142 32.58 -14.78 -13.76
N ARG A 143 33.68 -15.49 -13.55
CA ARG A 143 33.87 -16.38 -12.40
C ARG A 143 33.96 -15.55 -11.11
N ALA A 144 33.52 -16.13 -10.00
CA ALA A 144 33.53 -15.47 -8.68
C ALA A 144 34.93 -14.99 -8.26
N GLU A 145 35.98 -15.73 -8.64
CA GLU A 145 37.39 -15.43 -8.37
C GLU A 145 37.82 -14.08 -8.99
N ILE A 146 37.33 -13.76 -10.19
CA ILE A 146 37.63 -12.50 -10.89
C ILE A 146 37.00 -11.31 -10.15
N TRP A 147 35.77 -11.49 -9.68
CA TRP A 147 35.09 -10.48 -8.86
C TRP A 147 35.77 -10.26 -7.52
N HIS A 148 36.27 -11.34 -6.91
CA HIS A 148 37.00 -11.25 -5.64
C HIS A 148 38.32 -10.50 -5.84
N ALA A 149 39.11 -10.85 -6.86
CA ALA A 149 40.37 -10.19 -7.18
C ALA A 149 40.17 -8.69 -7.47
N TRP A 150 39.13 -8.34 -8.22
CA TRP A 150 38.80 -6.93 -8.49
C TRP A 150 38.48 -6.16 -7.21
N ARG A 151 37.65 -6.71 -6.34
CA ARG A 151 37.29 -6.07 -5.06
C ARG A 151 38.50 -5.86 -4.16
N SER A 152 39.37 -6.85 -4.05
CA SER A 152 40.60 -6.75 -3.25
C SER A 152 41.55 -5.67 -3.80
N ALA A 153 41.69 -5.57 -5.12
CA ALA A 153 42.55 -4.56 -5.74
C ALA A 153 41.98 -3.14 -5.56
N THR A 154 40.65 -2.97 -5.61
CA THR A 154 40.01 -1.67 -5.48
C THR A 154 39.98 -1.20 -4.01
N SER A 155 39.86 -2.13 -3.04
CA SER A 155 39.91 -1.85 -1.62
C SER A 155 41.32 -1.35 -1.21
N ALA A 156 42.38 -1.98 -1.71
CA ALA A 156 43.74 -1.56 -1.46
C ALA A 156 44.09 -0.18 -2.05
N ALA A 157 43.47 0.20 -3.17
CA ALA A 157 43.67 1.50 -3.79
C ALA A 157 42.95 2.66 -3.03
N SER A 158 41.95 2.35 -2.22
CA SER A 158 41.26 3.35 -1.40
C SER A 158 41.93 3.66 -0.06
N GLU A 159 42.83 2.79 0.42
CA GLU A 159 43.58 3.00 1.68
C GLU A 159 44.82 3.87 1.50
N PHE A 160 45.20 4.20 0.24
CA PHE A 160 46.41 4.99 -0.07
C PHE A 160 46.08 6.43 -0.50
N ARG A 161 44.89 6.93 -0.24
CA ARG A 161 44.48 8.30 -0.60
C ARG A 161 44.01 9.08 0.65
#